data_05aaf419697dc8f2985fad6b1e548dc0
#
_entry.id   05aaf419697dc8f2985fad6b1e548dc0
#
_cell.length_a   1.000
_cell.length_b   1.000
_cell.length_c   1.000
_cell.angle_alpha   90.00
_cell.angle_beta   90.00
_cell.angle_gamma   90.00
#
_symmetry.space_group_name_H-M   'P 1'
#
loop_
_entity.id
_entity.type
_entity.pdbx_description
1 polymer ?
#
loop_
_entity_poly.entity_id
_entity_poly.type
_entity_poly.pdbx_seq_one_letter_code
_entity_poly.pdbx_strand_id
1 'polypeptide(L)'
;PILIIPLISSLVVGLAMIYLIGKPVAGILEGLTHWLQTMGTANAVLLGAILGGMMCTDMGGPVNKAAYAFGVGLLSTQTYGPMAAIMAAGMVPPLAMGLATMVARRKFDKAQQEGGKAALVLGLCFISEGAIPFAARDPMRVLPCCIVGGALTGAISMAIGAKLMAPHGGLFVLLIP
;
A
#
# COMPACT_ATOMS: atom_id res chain seq x y z
N PRO A 1 13.84 16.70 26.71
CA PRO A 1 14.10 16.08 25.42
C PRO A 1 12.84 15.42 24.84
N ILE A 2 12.01 14.73 25.65
CA ILE A 2 10.86 13.93 25.18
C ILE A 2 9.75 14.79 24.53
N LEU A 3 9.53 16.01 24.99
CA LEU A 3 8.53 16.93 24.42
C LEU A 3 9.14 17.88 23.37
N ILE A 4 10.36 18.32 23.60
CA ILE A 4 11.02 19.35 22.77
C ILE A 4 11.36 18.81 21.39
N ILE A 5 11.87 17.58 21.28
CA ILE A 5 12.26 16.98 20.01
C ILE A 5 11.05 16.77 19.07
N PRO A 6 9.94 16.13 19.51
CA PRO A 6 8.76 16.02 18.67
C PRO A 6 8.15 17.36 18.28
N LEU A 7 8.12 18.33 19.21
CA LEU A 7 7.57 19.65 18.94
C LEU A 7 8.37 20.41 17.88
N ILE A 8 9.70 20.46 18.02
CA ILE A 8 10.57 21.15 17.05
C ILE A 8 10.56 20.44 15.71
N SER A 9 10.67 19.11 15.68
CA SER A 9 10.64 18.36 14.43
C SER A 9 9.30 18.51 13.71
N SER A 10 8.17 18.45 14.41
CA SER A 10 6.85 18.66 13.81
C SER A 10 6.69 20.08 13.26
N LEU A 11 7.19 21.09 13.98
CA LEU A 11 7.15 22.48 13.54
C LEU A 11 8.00 22.68 12.28
N VAL A 12 9.24 22.18 12.28
CA VAL A 12 10.16 22.30 11.14
C VAL A 12 9.62 21.58 9.92
N VAL A 13 9.16 20.34 10.08
CA VAL A 13 8.57 19.56 8.99
C VAL A 13 7.29 20.21 8.47
N GLY A 14 6.40 20.68 9.37
CA GLY A 14 5.17 21.37 8.99
C GLY A 14 5.43 22.64 8.19
N LEU A 15 6.36 23.47 8.62
CA LEU A 15 6.76 24.69 7.89
C LEU A 15 7.39 24.35 6.54
N ALA A 16 8.28 23.35 6.49
CA ALA A 16 8.89 22.89 5.23
C ALA A 16 7.82 22.35 4.25
N MET A 17 6.84 21.60 4.73
CA MET A 17 5.73 21.12 3.90
C MET A 17 4.90 22.27 3.33
N ILE A 18 4.58 23.29 4.13
CA ILE A 18 3.75 24.42 3.69
C ILE A 18 4.52 25.30 2.68
N TYR A 19 5.74 25.66 2.97
CA TYR A 19 6.47 26.67 2.21
C TYR A 19 7.37 26.13 1.10
N LEU A 20 7.95 24.93 1.28
CA LEU A 20 8.91 24.36 0.33
C LEU A 20 8.32 23.23 -0.52
N ILE A 21 7.65 22.26 0.12
CA ILE A 21 7.30 20.98 -0.48
C ILE A 21 5.88 20.96 -1.04
N GLY A 22 4.96 21.69 -0.43
CA GLY A 22 3.54 21.63 -0.77
C GLY A 22 3.22 21.96 -2.21
N LYS A 23 3.77 23.06 -2.76
CA LYS A 23 3.54 23.46 -4.15
C LYS A 23 4.11 22.48 -5.19
N PRO A 24 5.37 22.01 -5.10
CA PRO A 24 5.89 20.99 -6.01
C PRO A 24 5.06 19.68 -5.96
N VAL A 25 4.69 19.21 -4.77
CA VAL A 25 3.90 17.98 -4.63
C VAL A 25 2.50 18.13 -5.21
N ALA A 26 1.83 19.26 -4.97
CA ALA A 26 0.53 19.55 -5.60
C ALA A 26 0.64 19.55 -7.13
N GLY A 27 1.67 20.16 -7.70
CA GLY A 27 1.89 20.16 -9.14
C GLY A 27 2.13 18.75 -9.72
N ILE A 28 2.85 17.89 -9.00
CA ILE A 28 3.04 16.49 -9.38
C ILE A 28 1.71 15.74 -9.34
N LEU A 29 0.90 15.93 -8.31
CA LEU A 29 -0.42 15.30 -8.20
C LEU A 29 -1.37 15.74 -9.32
N GLU A 30 -1.42 17.03 -9.62
CA GLU A 30 -2.23 17.55 -10.73
C GLU A 30 -1.75 16.99 -12.08
N GLY A 31 -0.44 16.99 -12.33
CA GLY A 31 0.16 16.44 -13.54
C GLY A 31 -0.15 14.96 -13.71
N LEU A 32 -0.06 14.17 -12.63
CA LEU A 32 -0.39 12.74 -12.64
C LEU A 32 -1.90 12.50 -12.81
N THR A 33 -2.74 13.33 -12.21
CA THR A 33 -4.20 13.24 -12.40
C THR A 33 -4.58 13.51 -13.85
N HIS A 34 -4.03 14.56 -14.44
CA HIS A 34 -4.26 14.88 -15.84
C HIS A 34 -3.72 13.79 -16.78
N TRP A 35 -2.54 13.27 -16.48
CA TRP A 35 -1.94 12.16 -17.20
C TRP A 35 -2.82 10.90 -17.13
N LEU A 36 -3.35 10.54 -15.97
CA LEU A 36 -4.29 9.43 -15.81
C LEU A 36 -5.61 9.62 -16.57
N GLN A 37 -6.14 10.83 -16.59
CA GLN A 37 -7.39 11.14 -17.29
C GLN A 37 -7.23 11.10 -18.82
N THR A 38 -6.03 11.38 -19.33
CA THR A 38 -5.74 11.39 -20.77
C THR A 38 -5.25 10.04 -21.29
N MET A 39 -5.01 9.06 -20.41
CA MET A 39 -4.36 7.80 -20.77
C MET A 39 -5.33 6.68 -21.10
N GLY A 40 -4.92 5.86 -22.08
CA GLY A 40 -5.55 4.58 -22.36
C GLY A 40 -5.32 3.53 -21.26
N THR A 41 -6.11 2.47 -21.32
CA THR A 41 -6.15 1.38 -20.30
C THR A 41 -4.77 0.78 -19.99
N ALA A 42 -3.87 0.67 -20.98
CA ALA A 42 -2.54 0.06 -20.80
C ALA A 42 -1.67 0.81 -19.78
N ASN A 43 -1.72 2.14 -19.78
CA ASN A 43 -0.91 2.96 -18.88
C ASN A 43 -1.50 3.02 -17.47
N ALA A 44 -2.83 2.93 -17.34
CA ALA A 44 -3.49 2.76 -16.06
C ALA A 44 -3.07 1.44 -15.40
N VAL A 45 -3.01 0.35 -16.16
CA VAL A 45 -2.53 -0.96 -15.70
C VAL A 45 -1.08 -0.89 -15.22
N LEU A 46 -0.21 -0.21 -15.97
CA LEU A 46 1.19 -0.01 -15.58
C LEU A 46 1.32 0.78 -14.27
N LEU A 47 0.55 1.86 -14.11
CA LEU A 47 0.51 2.60 -12.87
C LEU A 47 0.03 1.72 -11.70
N GLY A 48 -1.01 0.92 -11.91
CA GLY A 48 -1.50 -0.03 -10.92
C GLY A 48 -0.43 -1.04 -10.51
N ALA A 49 0.35 -1.55 -11.47
CA ALA A 49 1.48 -2.44 -11.20
C ALA A 49 2.57 -1.75 -10.35
N ILE A 50 2.92 -0.52 -10.68
CA ILE A 50 3.93 0.27 -9.95
C ILE A 50 3.46 0.52 -8.51
N LEU A 51 2.25 1.06 -8.34
CA LEU A 51 1.69 1.34 -7.02
C LEU A 51 1.55 0.07 -6.17
N GLY A 52 1.10 -1.03 -6.79
CA GLY A 52 0.98 -2.32 -6.12
C GLY A 52 2.33 -2.89 -5.68
N GLY A 53 3.35 -2.77 -6.52
CA GLY A 53 4.73 -3.13 -6.17
C GLY A 53 5.29 -2.29 -5.03
N MET A 54 5.09 -0.96 -5.07
CA MET A 54 5.49 -0.05 -3.99
C MET A 54 4.85 -0.42 -2.66
N MET A 55 3.56 -0.78 -2.65
CA MET A 55 2.86 -1.19 -1.42
C MET A 55 3.48 -2.40 -0.74
N CYS A 56 4.11 -3.29 -1.51
CA CYS A 56 4.66 -4.56 -1.03
C CYS A 56 6.18 -4.54 -0.83
N THR A 57 6.88 -3.45 -1.19
CA THR A 57 8.34 -3.37 -1.15
C THR A 57 8.88 -3.33 0.28
N ASP A 58 8.26 -2.56 1.15
CA ASP A 58 8.71 -2.33 2.53
C ASP A 58 7.61 -2.55 3.59
N MET A 59 6.45 -3.08 3.18
CA MET A 59 5.36 -3.54 4.06
C MET A 59 4.97 -2.55 5.17
N GLY A 60 4.77 -1.28 4.82
CA GLY A 60 4.40 -0.21 5.75
C GLY A 60 5.50 0.82 5.97
N GLY A 61 6.65 0.68 5.33
CA GLY A 61 7.74 1.64 5.34
C GLY A 61 7.53 2.86 4.43
N PRO A 62 8.58 3.64 4.15
CA PRO A 62 8.46 4.90 3.41
C PRO A 62 7.95 4.75 1.99
N VAL A 63 8.28 3.68 1.27
CA VAL A 63 7.81 3.44 -0.11
C VAL A 63 6.32 3.12 -0.13
N ASN A 64 5.87 2.26 0.78
CA ASN A 64 4.45 1.96 0.99
C ASN A 64 3.67 3.23 1.33
N LYS A 65 4.16 4.04 2.27
CA LYS A 65 3.49 5.28 2.68
C LYS A 65 3.48 6.34 1.57
N ALA A 66 4.49 6.40 0.71
CA ALA A 66 4.50 7.27 -0.46
C ALA A 66 3.40 6.89 -1.47
N ALA A 67 3.26 5.60 -1.80
CA ALA A 67 2.18 5.11 -2.66
C ALA A 67 0.81 5.39 -2.04
N TYR A 68 0.66 5.14 -0.73
CA TYR A 68 -0.58 5.40 0.00
C TYR A 68 -0.94 6.89 0.00
N ALA A 69 0.00 7.77 0.33
CA ALA A 69 -0.21 9.22 0.32
C ALA A 69 -0.60 9.73 -1.08
N PHE A 70 0.01 9.19 -2.13
CA PHE A 70 -0.37 9.47 -3.51
C PHE A 70 -1.82 9.09 -3.79
N GLY A 71 -2.24 7.87 -3.42
CA GLY A 71 -3.62 7.41 -3.60
C GLY A 71 -4.64 8.26 -2.85
N VAL A 72 -4.34 8.61 -1.60
CA VAL A 72 -5.18 9.49 -0.78
C VAL A 72 -5.28 10.89 -1.40
N GLY A 73 -4.17 11.44 -1.90
CA GLY A 73 -4.17 12.72 -2.61
C GLY A 73 -5.10 12.72 -3.83
N LEU A 74 -5.14 11.63 -4.59
CA LEU A 74 -6.01 11.48 -5.75
C LEU A 74 -7.51 11.35 -5.39
N LEU A 75 -7.85 10.96 -4.17
CA LEU A 75 -9.26 10.96 -3.72
C LEU A 75 -9.87 12.37 -3.75
N SER A 76 -9.07 13.41 -3.45
CA SER A 76 -9.52 14.79 -3.50
C SER A 76 -9.90 15.26 -4.92
N THR A 77 -9.31 14.64 -5.93
CA THR A 77 -9.58 14.89 -7.37
C THR A 77 -10.60 13.90 -7.96
N GLN A 78 -11.30 13.13 -7.10
CA GLN A 78 -12.28 12.11 -7.51
C GLN A 78 -11.69 11.00 -8.40
N THR A 79 -10.39 10.74 -8.30
CA THR A 79 -9.70 9.69 -9.02
C THR A 79 -9.54 8.46 -8.11
N TYR A 80 -10.46 7.51 -8.20
CA TYR A 80 -10.64 6.42 -7.22
C TYR A 80 -9.91 5.12 -7.58
N GLY A 81 -9.53 4.94 -8.85
CA GLY A 81 -8.86 3.73 -9.32
C GLY A 81 -7.54 3.42 -8.61
N PRO A 82 -6.61 4.38 -8.52
CA PRO A 82 -5.32 4.16 -7.83
C PRO A 82 -5.48 3.75 -6.37
N MET A 83 -6.46 4.30 -5.65
CA MET A 83 -6.71 3.92 -4.26
C MET A 83 -7.20 2.47 -4.14
N ALA A 84 -8.05 2.02 -5.05
CA ALA A 84 -8.48 0.62 -5.11
C ALA A 84 -7.30 -0.33 -5.34
N ALA A 85 -6.39 0.02 -6.28
CA ALA A 85 -5.19 -0.75 -6.55
C ALA A 85 -4.24 -0.82 -5.35
N ILE A 86 -4.02 0.32 -4.67
CA ILE A 86 -3.18 0.45 -3.48
C ILE A 86 -3.74 -0.41 -2.33
N MET A 87 -5.04 -0.32 -2.07
CA MET A 87 -5.66 -1.08 -0.99
C MET A 87 -5.60 -2.58 -1.26
N ALA A 88 -6.00 -3.01 -2.44
CA ALA A 88 -5.95 -4.43 -2.80
C ALA A 88 -4.52 -4.99 -2.73
N ALA A 89 -3.54 -4.27 -3.27
CA ALA A 89 -2.14 -4.69 -3.26
C ALA A 89 -1.54 -4.72 -1.86
N GLY A 90 -1.86 -3.74 -1.01
CA GLY A 90 -1.37 -3.69 0.38
C GLY A 90 -1.88 -4.82 1.27
N MET A 91 -3.00 -5.43 0.90
CA MET A 91 -3.53 -6.62 1.58
C MET A 91 -2.80 -7.91 1.19
N VAL A 92 -2.12 -7.94 0.04
CA VAL A 92 -1.49 -9.16 -0.51
C VAL A 92 -0.43 -9.75 0.41
N PRO A 93 0.57 -9.02 0.93
CA PRO A 93 1.64 -9.62 1.72
C PRO A 93 1.14 -10.39 2.96
N PRO A 94 0.33 -9.80 3.85
CA PRO A 94 -0.13 -10.49 5.04
C PRO A 94 -1.08 -11.65 4.73
N LEU A 95 -1.96 -11.49 3.74
CA LEU A 95 -2.87 -12.57 3.32
C LEU A 95 -2.09 -13.74 2.69
N ALA A 96 -1.12 -13.45 1.82
CA ALA A 96 -0.30 -14.47 1.18
C ALA A 96 0.55 -15.23 2.20
N MET A 97 1.19 -14.54 3.14
CA MET A 97 2.00 -15.18 4.17
C MET A 97 1.14 -15.97 5.15
N GLY A 98 0.00 -15.45 5.56
CA GLY A 98 -0.95 -16.18 6.37
C GLY A 98 -1.44 -17.46 5.70
N LEU A 99 -1.82 -17.37 4.42
CA LEU A 99 -2.22 -18.55 3.63
C LEU A 99 -1.06 -19.54 3.46
N ALA A 100 0.15 -19.07 3.19
CA ALA A 100 1.33 -19.91 3.06
C ALA A 100 1.60 -20.74 4.32
N THR A 101 1.43 -20.16 5.52
CA THR A 101 1.57 -20.89 6.78
C THR A 101 0.53 -21.99 6.97
N MET A 102 -0.65 -21.84 6.37
CA MET A 102 -1.72 -22.86 6.43
C MET A 102 -1.47 -23.99 5.42
N VAL A 103 -1.09 -23.65 4.19
CA VAL A 103 -0.89 -24.62 3.10
C VAL A 103 0.43 -25.38 3.25
N ALA A 104 1.51 -24.68 3.60
CA ALA A 104 2.84 -25.25 3.67
C ALA A 104 3.34 -25.38 5.12
N ARG A 105 2.51 -25.83 6.04
CA ARG A 105 2.77 -25.91 7.50
C ARG A 105 4.15 -26.46 7.87
N ARG A 106 4.65 -27.45 7.11
CA ARG A 106 5.93 -28.10 7.38
C ARG A 106 7.14 -27.18 7.15
N LYS A 107 6.98 -26.07 6.44
CA LYS A 107 8.04 -25.09 6.16
C LYS A 107 8.11 -23.96 7.18
N PHE A 108 7.14 -23.88 8.07
CA PHE A 108 7.00 -22.83 9.07
C PHE A 108 7.04 -23.44 10.48
N ASP A 109 7.75 -22.79 11.39
CA ASP A 109 7.73 -23.16 12.80
C ASP A 109 6.37 -22.78 13.47
N LYS A 110 6.18 -23.25 14.72
CA LYS A 110 4.93 -23.02 15.45
C LYS A 110 4.62 -21.53 15.64
N ALA A 111 5.65 -20.72 15.94
CA ALA A 111 5.47 -19.29 16.13
C ALA A 111 5.03 -18.60 14.83
N GLN A 112 5.62 -18.99 13.71
CA GLN A 112 5.21 -18.49 12.38
C GLN A 112 3.80 -18.94 12.01
N GLN A 113 3.39 -20.16 12.34
CA GLN A 113 2.03 -20.64 12.07
C GLN A 113 0.99 -19.85 12.87
N GLU A 114 1.27 -19.50 14.12
CA GLU A 114 0.39 -18.63 14.92
C GLU A 114 0.43 -17.18 14.39
N GLY A 115 1.62 -16.67 14.06
CA GLY A 115 1.76 -15.36 13.42
C GLY A 115 1.01 -15.26 12.09
N GLY A 116 0.92 -16.37 11.33
CA GLY A 116 0.19 -16.43 10.08
C GLY A 116 -1.32 -16.21 10.25
N LYS A 117 -1.90 -16.71 11.33
CA LYS A 117 -3.31 -16.45 11.65
C LYS A 117 -3.56 -14.96 11.92
N ALA A 118 -2.68 -14.33 12.70
CA ALA A 118 -2.75 -12.89 12.96
C ALA A 118 -2.54 -12.09 11.66
N ALA A 119 -1.60 -12.50 10.80
CA ALA A 119 -1.36 -11.87 9.52
C ALA A 119 -2.59 -11.90 8.60
N LEU A 120 -3.37 -12.98 8.58
CA LEU A 120 -4.63 -13.04 7.83
C LEU A 120 -5.62 -11.98 8.30
N VAL A 121 -5.82 -11.87 9.60
CA VAL A 121 -6.75 -10.87 10.16
C VAL A 121 -6.28 -9.45 9.84
N LEU A 122 -4.99 -9.17 10.05
CA LEU A 122 -4.39 -7.87 9.73
C LEU A 122 -4.50 -7.56 8.23
N GLY A 123 -4.28 -8.56 7.37
CA GLY A 123 -4.41 -8.42 5.93
C GLY A 123 -5.82 -8.03 5.48
N LEU A 124 -6.86 -8.61 6.09
CA LEU A 124 -8.25 -8.21 5.83
C LEU A 124 -8.55 -6.77 6.24
N CYS A 125 -7.78 -6.21 7.19
CA CYS A 125 -7.90 -4.83 7.64
C CYS A 125 -7.00 -3.84 6.87
N PHE A 126 -6.33 -4.26 5.81
CA PHE A 126 -5.33 -3.43 5.07
C PHE A 126 -4.10 -3.07 5.92
N ILE A 127 -3.64 -3.99 6.77
CA ILE A 127 -2.45 -3.79 7.61
C ILE A 127 -1.32 -4.67 7.06
N SER A 128 -0.49 -4.09 6.18
CA SER A 128 0.61 -4.77 5.48
C SER A 128 1.69 -5.27 6.44
N GLU A 129 1.84 -4.62 7.59
CA GLU A 129 2.81 -4.91 8.64
C GLU A 129 2.69 -6.34 9.20
N GLY A 130 1.53 -7.00 9.04
CA GLY A 130 1.34 -8.40 9.41
C GLY A 130 2.30 -9.38 8.70
N ALA A 131 2.89 -8.97 7.57
CA ALA A 131 3.88 -9.78 6.85
C ALA A 131 5.33 -9.55 7.31
N ILE A 132 5.62 -8.49 8.08
CA ILE A 132 6.98 -8.12 8.51
C ILE A 132 7.73 -9.27 9.19
N PRO A 133 7.16 -10.05 10.14
CA PRO A 133 7.88 -11.13 10.79
C PRO A 133 8.39 -12.20 9.81
N PHE A 134 7.67 -12.42 8.72
CA PHE A 134 8.08 -13.37 7.67
C PHE A 134 9.17 -12.80 6.78
N ALA A 135 9.03 -11.53 6.38
CA ALA A 135 10.02 -10.82 5.59
C ALA A 135 11.34 -10.64 6.34
N ALA A 136 11.30 -10.36 7.64
CA ALA A 136 12.50 -10.25 8.48
C ALA A 136 13.29 -11.55 8.57
N ARG A 137 12.62 -12.70 8.50
CA ARG A 137 13.25 -14.01 8.57
C ARG A 137 13.84 -14.49 7.24
N ASP A 138 13.17 -14.25 6.14
CA ASP A 138 13.62 -14.63 4.78
C ASP A 138 13.26 -13.56 3.77
N PRO A 139 13.94 -12.40 3.78
CA PRO A 139 13.61 -11.29 2.91
C PRO A 139 13.77 -11.63 1.42
N MET A 140 14.78 -12.45 1.10
CA MET A 140 15.12 -12.79 -0.28
C MET A 140 14.04 -13.61 -1.00
N ARG A 141 13.20 -14.31 -0.26
CA ARG A 141 12.08 -15.07 -0.83
C ARG A 141 10.75 -14.35 -0.67
N VAL A 142 10.53 -13.76 0.50
CA VAL A 142 9.25 -13.13 0.83
C VAL A 142 9.04 -11.84 0.04
N LEU A 143 10.01 -10.92 0.02
CA LEU A 143 9.86 -9.62 -0.64
C LEU A 143 9.60 -9.74 -2.14
N PRO A 144 10.38 -10.49 -2.94
CA PRO A 144 10.10 -10.60 -4.38
C PRO A 144 8.72 -11.18 -4.69
N CYS A 145 8.30 -12.20 -3.93
CA CYS A 145 6.98 -12.80 -4.12
C CYS A 145 5.86 -11.80 -3.79
N CYS A 146 6.01 -11.04 -2.70
CA CYS A 146 5.03 -10.02 -2.33
C CYS A 146 4.99 -8.86 -3.34
N ILE A 147 6.14 -8.39 -3.83
CA ILE A 147 6.23 -7.33 -4.83
C ILE A 147 5.54 -7.76 -6.13
N VAL A 148 5.84 -8.95 -6.63
CA VAL A 148 5.20 -9.49 -7.85
C VAL A 148 3.70 -9.67 -7.64
N GLY A 149 3.28 -10.26 -6.51
CA GLY A 149 1.87 -10.43 -6.17
C GLY A 149 1.13 -9.10 -6.06
N GLY A 150 1.72 -8.11 -5.39
CA GLY A 150 1.17 -6.76 -5.27
C GLY A 150 1.09 -6.03 -6.60
N ALA A 151 2.14 -6.11 -7.42
CA ALA A 151 2.15 -5.51 -8.75
C ALA A 151 1.05 -6.11 -9.66
N LEU A 152 0.91 -7.42 -9.66
CA LEU A 152 -0.16 -8.10 -10.40
C LEU A 152 -1.56 -7.68 -9.89
N THR A 153 -1.75 -7.63 -8.58
CA THR A 153 -3.02 -7.22 -7.98
C THR A 153 -3.37 -5.78 -8.33
N GLY A 154 -2.41 -4.86 -8.24
CA GLY A 154 -2.61 -3.47 -8.63
C GLY A 154 -2.92 -3.32 -10.12
N ALA A 155 -2.21 -4.05 -10.98
CA ALA A 155 -2.46 -4.08 -12.42
C ALA A 155 -3.89 -4.57 -12.75
N ILE A 156 -4.30 -5.69 -12.16
CA ILE A 156 -5.64 -6.26 -12.35
C ILE A 156 -6.72 -5.30 -11.84
N SER A 157 -6.53 -4.71 -10.66
CA SER A 157 -7.47 -3.74 -10.09
C SER A 157 -7.73 -2.56 -11.03
N MET A 158 -6.67 -2.00 -11.62
CA MET A 158 -6.78 -0.92 -12.59
C MET A 158 -7.37 -1.40 -13.93
N ALA A 159 -7.05 -2.61 -14.37
CA ALA A 159 -7.55 -3.18 -15.63
C ALA A 159 -9.07 -3.40 -15.60
N ILE A 160 -9.61 -3.87 -14.47
CA ILE A 160 -11.06 -4.08 -14.29
C ILE A 160 -11.81 -2.78 -13.94
N GLY A 161 -11.10 -1.67 -13.79
CA GLY A 161 -11.69 -0.38 -13.44
C GLY A 161 -12.25 -0.32 -12.01
N ALA A 162 -11.68 -1.07 -11.06
CA ALA A 162 -12.09 -1.01 -9.67
C ALA A 162 -11.94 0.41 -9.10
N LYS A 163 -12.89 0.84 -8.30
CA LYS A 163 -12.92 2.17 -7.69
C LYS A 163 -13.12 2.04 -6.18
N LEU A 164 -12.43 2.87 -5.41
CA LEU A 164 -12.54 2.92 -3.97
C LEU A 164 -12.47 4.35 -3.48
N MET A 165 -13.48 4.78 -2.76
CA MET A 165 -13.59 6.14 -2.23
C MET A 165 -13.02 6.26 -0.82
N ALA A 166 -12.84 5.14 -0.12
CA ALA A 166 -12.34 5.13 1.25
C ALA A 166 -10.81 5.04 1.29
N PRO A 167 -10.13 5.82 2.13
CA PRO A 167 -8.67 5.78 2.24
C PRO A 167 -8.14 4.56 3.00
N HIS A 168 -8.96 3.94 3.85
CA HIS A 168 -8.55 2.80 4.68
C HIS A 168 -9.75 1.90 5.01
N GLY A 169 -9.46 0.65 5.44
CA GLY A 169 -10.49 -0.27 5.95
C GLY A 169 -10.42 -1.69 5.38
N GLY A 170 -9.65 -1.94 4.33
CA GLY A 170 -9.47 -3.27 3.76
C GLY A 170 -10.79 -3.87 3.26
N LEU A 171 -11.09 -5.09 3.68
CA LEU A 171 -12.32 -5.80 3.28
C LEU A 171 -13.60 -5.08 3.74
N PHE A 172 -13.54 -4.37 4.86
CA PHE A 172 -14.71 -3.73 5.46
C PHE A 172 -15.25 -2.56 4.62
N VAL A 173 -14.44 -1.94 3.79
CA VAL A 173 -14.90 -0.88 2.88
C VAL A 173 -15.76 -1.38 1.72
N LEU A 174 -15.79 -2.67 1.43
CA LEU A 174 -16.69 -3.24 0.44
C LEU A 174 -18.17 -3.12 0.84
N LEU A 175 -18.43 -2.87 2.13
CA LEU A 175 -19.79 -2.67 2.67
C LEU A 175 -20.21 -1.20 2.67
N ILE A 176 -19.33 -0.29 2.26
CA ILE A 176 -19.59 1.14 2.18
C ILE A 176 -19.79 1.48 0.70
N PRO A 177 -20.99 1.92 0.31
CA PRO A 177 -21.29 2.27 -1.09
C PRO A 177 -20.54 3.52 -1.56
#